data_04a7433e4916a4757965827a1a214a43
#
_entry.id   04a7433e4916a4757965827a1a214a43
#
_cell.length_a   1.000
_cell.length_b   1.000
_cell.length_c   1.000
_cell.angle_alpha   90.00
_cell.angle_beta   90.00
_cell.angle_gamma   90.00
#
_symmetry.space_group_name_H-M   'P 1'
#
loop_
_entity.id
_entity.type
_entity.pdbx_description
1 polymer ?
#
loop_
_entity_poly.entity_id
_entity_poly.type
_entity_poly.pdbx_seq_one_letter_code
_entity_poly.pdbx_strand_id
1 'polypeptide(L)'
;MKKTPKKQEKALARKPKAGLRLRVLFGRLSPAGEATVRRSFSASFWRQAGKGILLFAFCCLLALSLVLTVSMTMVRVTSPAIVTVDTIPDTADYDCILVLGAGVRADGTPSDMLRDRVTVAVELYHATGAPLLMSGDHTGDYNEVGVMKTLAVEMGVPSEHVFLDHEGYSTYESIYRAKGVFGAETILIVTQEYHLHRALYIAGELGMEAAGVSADLRPYTKQKQYSLREHLARFKDLFTAAKGDYEGHLDPPVDLDGDGNLT
;
A
#
# COMPACT_ATOMS: atom_id res chain seq x y z
N MET A 1 -2.60 63.75 -38.11
CA MET A 1 -1.51 63.94 -39.14
C MET A 1 -0.27 63.22 -38.66
N LYS A 2 0.36 62.48 -39.61
CA LYS A 2 1.65 61.76 -39.65
C LYS A 2 1.70 60.44 -38.91
N LYS A 3 1.47 59.32 -39.56
CA LYS A 3 2.20 58.36 -40.43
C LYS A 3 3.61 58.01 -39.91
N THR A 4 3.71 56.76 -39.40
CA THR A 4 4.63 55.63 -39.61
C THR A 4 6.15 55.90 -39.64
N PRO A 5 7.00 54.87 -39.44
CA PRO A 5 6.90 53.56 -40.07
C PRO A 5 7.28 52.32 -39.23
N LYS A 6 6.71 51.20 -39.65
CA LYS A 6 7.24 49.83 -39.43
C LYS A 6 8.55 49.67 -40.16
N LYS A 7 9.61 49.20 -39.51
CA LYS A 7 10.60 48.28 -40.11
C LYS A 7 11.63 47.84 -39.05
N GLN A 8 11.91 46.55 -39.14
CA GLN A 8 13.06 45.84 -38.58
C GLN A 8 12.95 45.36 -37.16
N GLU A 9 12.63 44.08 -37.05
CA GLU A 9 13.46 43.17 -36.32
C GLU A 9 13.12 41.70 -36.68
N LYS A 10 13.64 41.32 -37.84
CA LYS A 10 13.95 39.93 -38.16
C LYS A 10 15.46 39.81 -38.04
N ALA A 11 15.92 39.57 -36.84
CA ALA A 11 17.31 39.19 -36.57
C ALA A 11 17.33 37.77 -36.00
N LEU A 12 17.48 36.82 -36.91
CA LEU A 12 18.38 35.66 -36.83
C LEU A 12 18.55 34.95 -35.48
N ALA A 13 17.66 34.02 -35.24
CA ALA A 13 18.04 32.83 -34.53
C ALA A 13 18.81 31.88 -35.46
N ARG A 14 20.09 32.11 -35.67
CA ARG A 14 21.01 31.17 -36.33
C ARG A 14 21.26 30.00 -35.38
N LYS A 15 20.61 28.86 -35.62
CA LYS A 15 21.01 27.56 -35.02
C LYS A 15 22.49 27.33 -35.37
N PRO A 16 23.37 27.01 -34.38
CA PRO A 16 24.75 26.69 -34.68
C PRO A 16 24.77 25.43 -35.54
N LYS A 17 25.32 25.53 -36.75
CA LYS A 17 25.48 24.39 -37.66
C LYS A 17 26.45 23.40 -37.00
N ALA A 18 25.97 22.25 -36.62
CA ALA A 18 26.76 21.15 -36.00
C ALA A 18 28.02 20.76 -36.82
N GLY A 19 28.07 21.13 -38.09
CA GLY A 19 29.23 20.93 -38.97
C GLY A 19 30.46 21.82 -38.68
N LEU A 20 30.32 22.91 -37.92
CA LEU A 20 31.46 23.81 -37.67
C LEU A 20 32.38 23.29 -36.57
N ARG A 21 31.85 22.55 -35.59
CA ARG A 21 32.64 21.98 -34.48
C ARG A 21 33.49 20.76 -34.88
N LEU A 22 33.05 20.01 -35.91
CA LEU A 22 33.82 18.86 -36.41
C LEU A 22 35.06 19.32 -37.24
N ARG A 23 34.99 20.48 -37.91
CA ARG A 23 36.12 21.00 -38.71
C ARG A 23 37.31 21.45 -37.85
N VAL A 24 37.09 21.83 -36.60
CA VAL A 24 38.14 22.29 -35.70
C VAL A 24 38.91 21.11 -35.07
N LEU A 25 38.30 19.95 -34.94
CA LEU A 25 38.92 18.78 -34.32
C LEU A 25 39.70 17.85 -35.28
N PHE A 26 39.36 17.80 -36.56
CA PHE A 26 39.90 16.77 -37.48
C PHE A 26 40.59 17.32 -38.75
N GLY A 27 40.83 18.60 -38.85
CA GLY A 27 41.45 19.17 -40.07
C GLY A 27 40.55 18.98 -41.33
N ARG A 28 41.13 19.20 -42.52
CA ARG A 28 40.41 18.99 -43.78
C ARG A 28 40.32 17.49 -44.13
N LEU A 29 39.26 16.85 -43.69
CA LEU A 29 38.95 15.47 -44.15
C LEU A 29 38.28 15.54 -45.53
N SER A 30 38.56 14.57 -46.39
CA SER A 30 37.81 14.39 -47.64
C SER A 30 36.33 14.09 -47.37
N PRO A 31 35.39 14.35 -48.27
CA PRO A 31 33.96 14.06 -48.07
C PRO A 31 33.70 12.61 -47.73
N ALA A 32 34.50 11.69 -48.22
CA ALA A 32 34.44 10.25 -47.90
C ALA A 32 34.93 9.98 -46.46
N GLY A 33 35.96 10.70 -45.99
CA GLY A 33 36.49 10.60 -44.62
C GLY A 33 35.47 11.16 -43.58
N GLU A 34 34.82 12.26 -43.88
CA GLU A 34 33.77 12.84 -43.03
C GLU A 34 32.56 11.89 -42.89
N ALA A 35 32.16 11.25 -43.99
CA ALA A 35 31.07 10.26 -43.99
C ALA A 35 31.43 9.01 -43.17
N THR A 36 32.68 8.54 -43.24
CA THR A 36 33.16 7.38 -42.50
C THR A 36 33.22 7.66 -40.99
N VAL A 37 33.77 8.82 -40.59
CA VAL A 37 33.82 9.27 -39.20
C VAL A 37 32.41 9.45 -38.62
N ARG A 38 31.49 10.02 -39.37
CA ARG A 38 30.10 10.21 -38.98
C ARG A 38 29.35 8.87 -38.78
N ARG A 39 29.60 7.91 -39.69
CA ARG A 39 29.04 6.53 -39.55
C ARG A 39 29.63 5.79 -38.35
N SER A 40 30.92 5.90 -38.13
CA SER A 40 31.62 5.28 -37.02
C SER A 40 31.14 5.88 -35.67
N PHE A 41 31.01 7.20 -35.57
CA PHE A 41 30.52 7.88 -34.39
C PHE A 41 29.04 7.52 -34.10
N SER A 42 28.21 7.45 -35.14
CA SER A 42 26.82 7.00 -35.01
C SER A 42 26.72 5.54 -34.55
N ALA A 43 27.53 4.66 -35.12
CA ALA A 43 27.52 3.23 -34.75
C ALA A 43 28.01 2.99 -33.32
N SER A 44 29.03 3.71 -32.87
CA SER A 44 29.52 3.59 -31.47
C SER A 44 28.49 4.14 -30.48
N PHE A 45 27.84 5.26 -30.79
CA PHE A 45 26.76 5.83 -29.99
C PHE A 45 25.60 4.84 -29.82
N TRP A 46 25.11 4.24 -30.92
CA TRP A 46 24.01 3.29 -30.85
C TRP A 46 24.38 1.98 -30.12
N ARG A 47 25.63 1.54 -30.21
CA ARG A 47 26.11 0.38 -29.41
C ARG A 47 26.17 0.71 -27.93
N GLN A 48 26.61 1.90 -27.54
CA GLN A 48 26.64 2.33 -26.14
C GLN A 48 25.22 2.53 -25.59
N ALA A 49 24.34 3.16 -26.37
CA ALA A 49 22.93 3.32 -26.02
C ALA A 49 22.24 1.95 -25.84
N GLY A 50 22.51 1.01 -26.75
CA GLY A 50 21.98 -0.36 -26.64
C GLY A 50 22.45 -1.09 -25.36
N LYS A 51 23.75 -0.96 -25.00
CA LYS A 51 24.26 -1.52 -23.74
C LYS A 51 23.62 -0.86 -22.52
N GLY A 52 23.40 0.46 -22.55
CA GLY A 52 22.71 1.21 -21.48
C GLY A 52 21.27 0.75 -21.31
N ILE A 53 20.54 0.56 -22.41
CA ILE A 53 19.16 0.04 -22.37
C ILE A 53 19.10 -1.38 -21.81
N LEU A 54 20.03 -2.27 -22.26
CA LEU A 54 20.08 -3.63 -21.73
C LEU A 54 20.42 -3.68 -20.24
N LEU A 55 21.36 -2.87 -19.78
CA LEU A 55 21.72 -2.76 -18.37
C LEU A 55 20.51 -2.24 -17.56
N PHE A 56 19.84 -1.20 -18.04
CA PHE A 56 18.63 -0.67 -17.40
C PHE A 56 17.53 -1.72 -17.32
N ALA A 57 17.25 -2.43 -18.42
CA ALA A 57 16.27 -3.52 -18.44
C ALA A 57 16.64 -4.63 -17.45
N PHE A 58 17.90 -5.00 -17.38
CA PHE A 58 18.42 -5.98 -16.43
C PHE A 58 18.22 -5.53 -14.97
N CYS A 59 18.54 -4.28 -14.65
CA CYS A 59 18.31 -3.70 -13.32
C CYS A 59 16.81 -3.69 -12.96
N CYS A 60 15.92 -3.35 -13.92
CA CYS A 60 14.48 -3.40 -13.72
C CYS A 60 13.98 -4.84 -13.43
N LEU A 61 14.51 -5.83 -14.16
CA LEU A 61 14.17 -7.24 -13.91
C LEU A 61 14.65 -7.72 -12.55
N LEU A 62 15.84 -7.32 -12.12
CA LEU A 62 16.35 -7.63 -10.77
C LEU A 62 15.49 -6.99 -9.68
N ALA A 63 15.12 -5.72 -9.84
CA ALA A 63 14.24 -5.03 -8.90
C ALA A 63 12.86 -5.70 -8.81
N LEU A 64 12.27 -6.05 -9.95
CA LEU A 64 11.01 -6.78 -10.01
C LEU A 64 11.12 -8.16 -9.33
N SER A 65 12.17 -8.90 -9.62
CA SER A 65 12.45 -10.20 -9.01
C SER A 65 12.57 -10.09 -7.49
N LEU A 66 13.25 -9.06 -6.98
CA LEU A 66 13.38 -8.80 -5.55
C LEU A 66 12.01 -8.55 -4.90
N VAL A 67 11.20 -7.64 -5.49
CA VAL A 67 9.84 -7.33 -4.99
C VAL A 67 8.98 -8.59 -4.94
N LEU A 68 8.99 -9.39 -6.00
CA LEU A 68 8.22 -10.64 -6.05
C LEU A 68 8.72 -11.66 -5.03
N THR A 69 10.05 -11.82 -4.87
CA THR A 69 10.62 -12.74 -3.89
C THR A 69 10.21 -12.37 -2.47
N VAL A 70 10.34 -11.09 -2.08
CA VAL A 70 9.90 -10.59 -0.77
C VAL A 70 8.41 -10.88 -0.57
N SER A 71 7.58 -10.52 -1.56
CA SER A 71 6.14 -10.74 -1.47
C SER A 71 5.77 -12.23 -1.32
N MET A 72 6.41 -13.12 -2.07
CA MET A 72 6.16 -14.57 -1.99
C MET A 72 6.66 -15.17 -0.68
N THR A 73 7.79 -14.68 -0.17
CA THR A 73 8.32 -15.11 1.13
C THR A 73 7.35 -14.72 2.25
N MET A 74 6.85 -13.48 2.24
CA MET A 74 5.87 -13.01 3.22
C MET A 74 4.61 -13.87 3.19
N VAL A 75 4.06 -14.17 2.00
CA VAL A 75 2.90 -15.09 1.84
C VAL A 75 3.21 -16.44 2.46
N ARG A 76 4.36 -17.04 2.14
CA ARG A 76 4.73 -18.37 2.63
C ARG A 76 4.86 -18.44 4.16
N VAL A 77 5.44 -17.40 4.76
CA VAL A 77 5.67 -17.36 6.22
C VAL A 77 4.37 -17.16 6.97
N THR A 78 3.45 -16.34 6.44
CA THR A 78 2.21 -15.98 7.11
C THR A 78 1.02 -16.89 6.80
N SER A 79 1.07 -17.69 5.72
CA SER A 79 -0.02 -18.60 5.35
C SER A 79 -0.47 -19.56 6.47
N PRO A 80 0.42 -20.10 7.32
CA PRO A 80 0.00 -20.98 8.42
C PRO A 80 -0.86 -20.29 9.49
N ALA A 81 -0.79 -18.96 9.58
CA ALA A 81 -1.58 -18.16 10.52
C ALA A 81 -2.96 -17.75 9.96
N ILE A 82 -3.28 -18.13 8.72
CA ILE A 82 -4.59 -17.88 8.14
C ILE A 82 -5.50 -19.07 8.49
N VAL A 83 -6.59 -18.75 9.18
CA VAL A 83 -7.56 -19.72 9.69
C VAL A 83 -8.97 -19.39 9.19
N THR A 84 -9.91 -20.31 9.40
CA THR A 84 -11.34 -20.07 9.15
C THR A 84 -12.08 -20.03 10.49
N VAL A 85 -13.27 -19.47 10.52
CA VAL A 85 -14.10 -19.40 11.74
C VAL A 85 -14.23 -20.79 12.38
N ASP A 86 -14.46 -21.82 11.58
CA ASP A 86 -14.65 -23.21 12.04
C ASP A 86 -13.38 -23.87 12.61
N THR A 87 -12.20 -23.30 12.33
CA THR A 87 -10.91 -23.87 12.79
C THR A 87 -10.30 -23.13 13.97
N ILE A 88 -10.95 -22.08 14.44
CA ILE A 88 -10.52 -21.35 15.65
C ILE A 88 -10.82 -22.24 16.86
N PRO A 89 -9.82 -22.50 17.72
CA PRO A 89 -10.05 -23.28 18.95
C PRO A 89 -11.01 -22.56 19.90
N ASP A 90 -11.98 -23.27 20.45
CA ASP A 90 -12.91 -22.73 21.46
C ASP A 90 -12.19 -22.22 22.75
N THR A 91 -10.94 -22.62 22.93
CA THR A 91 -10.09 -22.23 24.06
C THR A 91 -9.13 -21.13 23.75
N ALA A 92 -9.14 -20.61 22.51
CA ALA A 92 -8.26 -19.51 22.15
C ALA A 92 -8.77 -18.21 22.77
N ASP A 93 -7.88 -17.55 23.50
CA ASP A 93 -8.14 -16.28 24.14
C ASP A 93 -7.53 -15.17 23.25
N TYR A 94 -8.39 -14.35 22.65
CA TYR A 94 -7.99 -13.22 21.83
C TYR A 94 -8.40 -11.93 22.51
N ASP A 95 -7.46 -11.00 22.63
CA ASP A 95 -7.72 -9.69 23.20
C ASP A 95 -8.74 -8.90 22.36
N CYS A 96 -8.67 -9.04 21.04
CA CYS A 96 -9.66 -8.46 20.14
C CYS A 96 -9.68 -9.07 18.73
N ILE A 97 -10.75 -8.76 18.01
CA ILE A 97 -10.90 -8.98 16.58
C ILE A 97 -10.66 -7.64 15.87
N LEU A 98 -9.47 -7.47 15.29
CA LEU A 98 -9.09 -6.25 14.54
C LEU A 98 -9.68 -6.30 13.14
N VAL A 99 -10.60 -5.37 12.85
CA VAL A 99 -11.27 -5.23 11.55
C VAL A 99 -10.68 -4.04 10.81
N LEU A 100 -9.98 -4.31 9.72
CA LEU A 100 -9.35 -3.25 8.92
C LEU A 100 -10.36 -2.57 7.99
N GLY A 101 -10.28 -1.24 7.85
CA GLY A 101 -11.12 -0.45 6.95
C GLY A 101 -10.94 -0.79 5.46
N ALA A 102 -12.01 -0.64 4.66
CA ALA A 102 -12.04 -0.93 3.22
C ALA A 102 -12.83 0.11 2.40
N GLY A 103 -13.16 1.21 3.02
CA GLY A 103 -13.82 2.37 2.42
C GLY A 103 -15.33 2.40 2.52
N VAL A 104 -15.83 3.62 2.65
CA VAL A 104 -17.25 3.97 2.63
C VAL A 104 -17.56 4.67 1.30
N ARG A 105 -18.73 4.40 0.73
CA ARG A 105 -19.20 5.05 -0.50
C ARG A 105 -19.62 6.50 -0.24
N ALA A 106 -19.71 7.30 -1.30
CA ALA A 106 -20.11 8.70 -1.21
C ALA A 106 -21.52 8.92 -0.62
N ASP A 107 -22.36 7.91 -0.64
CA ASP A 107 -23.70 7.91 -0.03
C ASP A 107 -23.71 7.53 1.46
N GLY A 108 -22.51 7.35 2.07
CA GLY A 108 -22.36 6.94 3.46
C GLY A 108 -22.53 5.44 3.71
N THR A 109 -22.80 4.63 2.68
CA THR A 109 -22.91 3.18 2.84
C THR A 109 -21.55 2.48 2.81
N PRO A 110 -21.36 1.37 3.54
CA PRO A 110 -20.11 0.61 3.46
C PRO A 110 -19.88 0.05 2.06
N SER A 111 -18.63 -0.03 1.62
CA SER A 111 -18.27 -0.80 0.43
C SER A 111 -18.60 -2.28 0.63
N ASP A 112 -18.69 -3.06 -0.46
CA ASP A 112 -18.96 -4.50 -0.34
C ASP A 112 -17.85 -5.20 0.46
N MET A 113 -16.58 -4.77 0.28
CA MET A 113 -15.45 -5.31 1.04
C MET A 113 -15.55 -4.98 2.53
N LEU A 114 -15.95 -3.75 2.88
CA LEU A 114 -16.10 -3.33 4.27
C LEU A 114 -17.24 -4.09 4.95
N ARG A 115 -18.38 -4.23 4.27
CA ARG A 115 -19.51 -5.01 4.75
C ARG A 115 -19.11 -6.46 5.01
N ASP A 116 -18.40 -7.09 4.09
CA ASP A 116 -17.99 -8.49 4.22
C ASP A 116 -17.00 -8.67 5.39
N ARG A 117 -16.09 -7.71 5.63
CA ARG A 117 -15.21 -7.71 6.81
C ARG A 117 -16.00 -7.66 8.11
N VAL A 118 -16.93 -6.73 8.23
CA VAL A 118 -17.76 -6.63 9.43
C VAL A 118 -18.61 -7.88 9.62
N THR A 119 -19.16 -8.46 8.54
CA THR A 119 -19.93 -9.71 8.62
C THR A 119 -19.10 -10.85 9.22
N VAL A 120 -17.90 -11.09 8.70
CA VAL A 120 -16.99 -12.12 9.23
C VAL A 120 -16.56 -11.82 10.66
N ALA A 121 -16.32 -10.55 10.98
CA ALA A 121 -15.95 -10.16 12.34
C ALA A 121 -17.08 -10.42 13.35
N VAL A 122 -18.33 -10.21 12.97
CA VAL A 122 -19.50 -10.52 13.81
C VAL A 122 -19.64 -12.04 14.01
N GLU A 123 -19.40 -12.85 12.98
CA GLU A 123 -19.35 -14.31 13.11
C GLU A 123 -18.28 -14.75 14.12
N LEU A 124 -17.09 -14.13 14.02
CA LEU A 124 -15.98 -14.39 14.95
C LEU A 124 -16.30 -13.94 16.38
N TYR A 125 -16.94 -12.78 16.56
CA TYR A 125 -17.40 -12.30 17.85
C TYR A 125 -18.33 -13.32 18.52
N HIS A 126 -19.29 -13.88 17.78
CA HIS A 126 -20.19 -14.90 18.33
C HIS A 126 -19.49 -16.22 18.62
N ALA A 127 -18.41 -16.54 17.92
CA ALA A 127 -17.64 -17.76 18.12
C ALA A 127 -16.66 -17.66 19.30
N THR A 128 -16.03 -16.49 19.50
CA THR A 128 -14.92 -16.33 20.46
C THR A 128 -15.30 -15.49 21.68
N GLY A 129 -16.25 -14.58 21.56
CA GLY A 129 -16.58 -13.56 22.58
C GLY A 129 -15.62 -12.40 22.63
N ALA A 130 -14.54 -12.39 21.83
CA ALA A 130 -13.57 -11.32 21.82
C ALA A 130 -14.15 -10.00 21.25
N PRO A 131 -13.86 -8.82 21.85
CA PRO A 131 -14.40 -7.55 21.39
C PRO A 131 -13.92 -7.18 19.99
N LEU A 132 -14.72 -6.39 19.28
CA LEU A 132 -14.39 -5.88 17.95
C LEU A 132 -13.60 -4.58 18.05
N LEU A 133 -12.44 -4.51 17.41
CA LEU A 133 -11.67 -3.28 17.22
C LEU A 133 -11.76 -2.84 15.75
N MET A 134 -12.60 -1.83 15.49
CA MET A 134 -12.78 -1.26 14.15
C MET A 134 -11.72 -0.21 13.89
N SER A 135 -10.77 -0.50 12.99
CA SER A 135 -9.68 0.43 12.67
C SER A 135 -9.79 0.94 11.24
N GLY A 136 -9.80 2.24 11.07
CA GLY A 136 -9.97 2.89 9.78
C GLY A 136 -9.79 4.40 9.84
N ASP A 137 -10.11 5.07 8.73
CA ASP A 137 -9.96 6.53 8.59
C ASP A 137 -11.17 7.26 9.16
N HIS A 138 -10.89 8.29 9.97
CA HIS A 138 -11.87 9.26 10.42
C HIS A 138 -11.32 10.68 10.20
N THR A 139 -11.48 11.19 8.97
CA THR A 139 -10.99 12.51 8.59
C THR A 139 -12.15 13.43 8.19
N GLY A 140 -12.38 14.47 8.96
CA GLY A 140 -13.47 15.42 8.73
C GLY A 140 -14.85 14.76 8.73
N ASP A 141 -15.61 14.88 7.64
CA ASP A 141 -16.94 14.27 7.50
C ASP A 141 -16.89 12.77 7.12
N TYR A 142 -15.70 12.21 6.83
CA TYR A 142 -15.51 10.79 6.52
C TYR A 142 -15.29 10.01 7.82
N ASN A 143 -16.24 9.16 8.18
CA ASN A 143 -16.18 8.34 9.39
C ASN A 143 -16.40 6.85 9.06
N GLU A 144 -15.34 6.18 8.66
CA GLU A 144 -15.41 4.76 8.30
C GLU A 144 -15.70 3.88 9.52
N VAL A 145 -15.00 4.12 10.62
CA VAL A 145 -15.14 3.31 11.85
C VAL A 145 -16.52 3.42 12.46
N GLY A 146 -17.16 4.59 12.41
CA GLY A 146 -18.54 4.76 12.84
C GLY A 146 -19.54 3.97 11.99
N VAL A 147 -19.30 3.89 10.66
CA VAL A 147 -20.12 3.04 9.76
C VAL A 147 -19.91 1.55 10.10
N MET A 148 -18.67 1.13 10.41
CA MET A 148 -18.37 -0.25 10.81
C MET A 148 -19.06 -0.61 12.12
N LYS A 149 -19.02 0.26 13.14
CA LYS A 149 -19.71 0.06 14.42
C LYS A 149 -21.22 -0.04 14.24
N THR A 150 -21.81 0.90 13.48
CA THR A 150 -23.25 0.87 13.20
C THR A 150 -23.66 -0.48 12.59
N LEU A 151 -22.90 -0.94 11.60
CA LEU A 151 -23.18 -2.20 10.91
C LEU A 151 -23.04 -3.41 11.86
N ALA A 152 -22.02 -3.45 12.72
CA ALA A 152 -21.83 -4.54 13.70
C ALA A 152 -22.98 -4.57 14.73
N VAL A 153 -23.42 -3.41 15.21
CA VAL A 153 -24.53 -3.30 16.14
C VAL A 153 -25.85 -3.71 15.48
N GLU A 154 -26.10 -3.32 14.23
CA GLU A 154 -27.25 -3.78 13.46
C GLU A 154 -27.26 -5.33 13.28
N MET A 155 -26.08 -5.95 13.26
CA MET A 155 -25.91 -7.41 13.19
C MET A 155 -25.96 -8.10 14.56
N GLY A 156 -26.22 -7.36 15.65
CA GLY A 156 -26.47 -7.91 16.99
C GLY A 156 -25.29 -7.90 17.95
N VAL A 157 -24.18 -7.26 17.62
CA VAL A 157 -23.09 -7.05 18.59
C VAL A 157 -23.45 -5.91 19.54
N PRO A 158 -23.36 -6.09 20.86
CA PRO A 158 -23.55 -5.00 21.83
C PRO A 158 -22.58 -3.84 21.55
N SER A 159 -23.08 -2.61 21.57
CA SER A 159 -22.25 -1.47 21.17
C SER A 159 -21.06 -1.22 22.10
N GLU A 160 -21.16 -1.61 23.36
CA GLU A 160 -20.08 -1.60 24.35
C GLU A 160 -18.92 -2.56 24.03
N HIS A 161 -19.16 -3.59 23.19
CA HIS A 161 -18.13 -4.52 22.74
C HIS A 161 -17.51 -4.12 21.38
N VAL A 162 -17.81 -2.92 20.86
CA VAL A 162 -17.27 -2.42 19.60
C VAL A 162 -16.45 -1.15 19.84
N PHE A 163 -15.14 -1.31 19.81
CA PHE A 163 -14.14 -0.25 20.00
C PHE A 163 -13.76 0.38 18.66
N LEU A 164 -13.44 1.67 18.68
CA LEU A 164 -13.09 2.44 17.48
C LEU A 164 -11.65 2.95 17.55
N ASP A 165 -10.86 2.61 16.53
CA ASP A 165 -9.58 3.23 16.26
C ASP A 165 -9.73 4.20 15.08
N HIS A 166 -9.82 5.48 15.38
CA HIS A 166 -10.08 6.56 14.42
C HIS A 166 -8.88 6.97 13.58
N GLU A 167 -7.68 6.47 13.89
CA GLU A 167 -6.42 6.86 13.25
C GLU A 167 -5.72 5.70 12.53
N GLY A 168 -6.47 4.69 12.14
CA GLY A 168 -5.99 3.55 11.34
C GLY A 168 -5.79 3.89 9.87
N TYR A 169 -4.98 4.93 9.55
CA TYR A 169 -4.77 5.42 8.18
C TYR A 169 -3.96 4.47 7.30
N SER A 170 -3.25 3.54 7.89
CA SER A 170 -2.50 2.49 7.20
C SER A 170 -2.54 1.18 7.97
N THR A 171 -2.25 0.05 7.30
CA THR A 171 -2.21 -1.25 7.96
C THR A 171 -1.17 -1.30 9.09
N TYR A 172 -0.03 -0.64 8.92
CA TYR A 172 0.98 -0.54 9.97
C TYR A 172 0.45 0.21 11.19
N GLU A 173 -0.18 1.36 10.97
CA GLU A 173 -0.77 2.17 12.05
C GLU A 173 -1.88 1.42 12.78
N SER A 174 -2.81 0.79 12.05
CA SER A 174 -3.88 -0.01 12.65
C SER A 174 -3.35 -1.07 13.62
N ILE A 175 -2.32 -1.83 13.22
CA ILE A 175 -1.75 -2.89 14.03
C ILE A 175 -0.89 -2.32 15.16
N TYR A 176 -0.11 -1.26 14.88
CA TYR A 176 0.69 -0.59 15.90
C TYR A 176 -0.19 -0.01 17.01
N ARG A 177 -1.32 0.61 16.64
CA ARG A 177 -2.28 1.19 17.58
C ARG A 177 -3.08 0.12 18.33
N ALA A 178 -3.42 -1.00 17.70
CA ALA A 178 -4.01 -2.14 18.39
C ALA A 178 -3.14 -2.58 19.59
N LYS A 179 -1.82 -2.62 19.41
CA LYS A 179 -0.88 -2.89 20.48
C LYS A 179 -0.67 -1.72 21.44
N GLY A 180 -0.36 -0.53 20.91
CA GLY A 180 0.12 0.61 21.69
C GLY A 180 -0.97 1.39 22.41
N VAL A 181 -2.20 1.42 21.87
CA VAL A 181 -3.35 2.13 22.45
C VAL A 181 -4.29 1.17 23.14
N PHE A 182 -4.61 0.04 22.50
CA PHE A 182 -5.59 -0.93 23.00
C PHE A 182 -4.95 -2.09 23.76
N GLY A 183 -3.63 -2.13 23.91
CA GLY A 183 -2.92 -3.12 24.71
C GLY A 183 -3.03 -4.56 24.19
N ALA A 184 -3.50 -4.77 22.96
CA ALA A 184 -3.72 -6.09 22.41
C ALA A 184 -2.40 -6.78 22.07
N GLU A 185 -2.21 -8.01 22.54
CA GLU A 185 -1.05 -8.86 22.25
C GLU A 185 -1.42 -10.06 21.40
N THR A 186 -2.65 -10.59 21.54
CA THR A 186 -3.18 -11.74 20.79
C THR A 186 -4.43 -11.34 20.02
N ILE A 187 -4.36 -11.30 18.67
CA ILE A 187 -5.42 -10.72 17.85
C ILE A 187 -5.89 -11.64 16.71
N LEU A 188 -7.19 -11.51 16.37
CA LEU A 188 -7.71 -11.99 15.10
C LEU A 188 -7.81 -10.83 14.12
N ILE A 189 -7.16 -10.93 12.95
CA ILE A 189 -7.20 -9.90 11.92
C ILE A 189 -8.20 -10.28 10.83
N VAL A 190 -9.18 -9.41 10.57
CA VAL A 190 -10.19 -9.62 9.54
C VAL A 190 -9.98 -8.66 8.38
N THR A 191 -9.66 -9.22 7.21
CA THR A 191 -9.54 -8.50 5.94
C THR A 191 -9.58 -9.48 4.77
N GLN A 192 -9.45 -9.01 3.52
CA GLN A 192 -9.35 -9.91 2.37
C GLN A 192 -8.01 -10.66 2.35
N GLU A 193 -8.00 -11.88 1.81
CA GLU A 193 -6.84 -12.77 1.81
C GLU A 193 -5.56 -12.12 1.26
N TYR A 194 -5.67 -11.39 0.13
CA TYR A 194 -4.50 -10.73 -0.45
C TYR A 194 -3.83 -9.72 0.50
N HIS A 195 -4.59 -9.18 1.45
CA HIS A 195 -4.14 -8.19 2.45
C HIS A 195 -3.68 -8.84 3.76
N LEU A 196 -4.25 -10.00 4.15
CA LEU A 196 -3.92 -10.72 5.40
C LEU A 196 -2.43 -10.97 5.55
N HIS A 197 -1.76 -11.41 4.50
CA HIS A 197 -0.33 -11.71 4.56
C HIS A 197 0.52 -10.52 5.02
N ARG A 198 0.17 -9.30 4.59
CA ARG A 198 0.87 -8.10 5.01
C ARG A 198 0.53 -7.71 6.44
N ALA A 199 -0.72 -7.81 6.83
CA ALA A 199 -1.17 -7.51 8.17
C ALA A 199 -0.55 -8.48 9.20
N LEU A 200 -0.58 -9.78 8.93
CA LEU A 200 0.04 -10.81 9.79
C LEU A 200 1.55 -10.63 9.92
N TYR A 201 2.23 -10.26 8.81
CA TYR A 201 3.66 -9.98 8.86
C TYR A 201 3.97 -8.80 9.78
N ILE A 202 3.21 -7.70 9.66
CA ILE A 202 3.39 -6.51 10.51
C ILE A 202 3.13 -6.86 11.98
N ALA A 203 2.06 -7.61 12.28
CA ALA A 203 1.75 -8.04 13.64
C ALA A 203 2.91 -8.85 14.26
N GLY A 204 3.46 -9.81 13.51
CA GLY A 204 4.61 -10.60 13.94
C GLY A 204 5.87 -9.77 14.19
N GLU A 205 6.19 -8.81 13.33
CA GLU A 205 7.34 -7.89 13.51
C GLU A 205 7.15 -6.99 14.75
N LEU A 206 5.91 -6.64 15.08
CA LEU A 206 5.59 -5.89 16.30
C LEU A 206 5.51 -6.79 17.53
N GLY A 207 5.78 -8.10 17.40
CA GLY A 207 5.80 -9.07 18.51
C GLY A 207 4.41 -9.39 19.06
N MET A 208 3.38 -9.38 18.19
CA MET A 208 2.02 -9.80 18.52
C MET A 208 1.77 -11.24 18.05
N GLU A 209 0.95 -11.98 18.78
CA GLU A 209 0.39 -13.24 18.29
C GLU A 209 -0.86 -12.93 17.47
N ALA A 210 -0.86 -13.32 16.19
CA ALA A 210 -1.95 -12.97 15.31
C ALA A 210 -2.37 -14.14 14.43
N ALA A 211 -3.68 -14.35 14.32
CA ALA A 211 -4.28 -15.18 13.29
C ALA A 211 -5.12 -14.31 12.33
N GLY A 212 -5.23 -14.73 11.07
CA GLY A 212 -5.96 -13.99 10.05
C GLY A 212 -7.15 -14.74 9.53
N VAL A 213 -8.29 -14.06 9.38
CA VAL A 213 -9.51 -14.64 8.81
C VAL A 213 -9.88 -13.86 7.55
N SER A 214 -10.03 -14.60 6.43
CA SER A 214 -10.38 -13.98 5.15
C SER A 214 -11.85 -13.59 5.10
N ALA A 215 -12.10 -12.34 4.70
CA ALA A 215 -13.43 -11.80 4.44
C ALA A 215 -13.80 -11.81 2.94
N ASP A 216 -13.23 -12.72 2.15
CA ASP A 216 -13.55 -12.85 0.71
C ASP A 216 -14.84 -13.64 0.50
N LEU A 217 -16.00 -13.05 0.89
CA LEU A 217 -17.32 -13.70 0.73
C LEU A 217 -17.82 -13.68 -0.72
N ARG A 218 -17.21 -12.86 -1.57
CA ARG A 218 -17.58 -12.72 -2.99
C ARG A 218 -16.41 -12.22 -3.84
N PRO A 219 -16.45 -12.39 -5.18
CA PRO A 219 -15.46 -11.75 -6.05
C PRO A 219 -15.70 -10.23 -6.12
N TYR A 220 -14.62 -9.43 -6.02
CA TYR A 220 -14.68 -7.97 -6.13
C TYR A 220 -14.13 -7.47 -7.46
N THR A 221 -14.77 -6.45 -8.04
CA THR A 221 -14.45 -5.92 -9.39
C THR A 221 -12.98 -5.50 -9.53
N LYS A 222 -12.35 -4.98 -8.47
CA LYS A 222 -10.97 -4.47 -8.48
C LYS A 222 -9.96 -5.39 -7.77
N GLN A 223 -10.34 -6.60 -7.41
CA GLN A 223 -9.50 -7.52 -6.61
C GLN A 223 -8.12 -7.75 -7.24
N LYS A 224 -8.05 -7.95 -8.58
CA LYS A 224 -6.76 -8.13 -9.28
C LYS A 224 -5.85 -6.91 -9.17
N GLN A 225 -6.41 -5.69 -9.20
CA GLN A 225 -5.64 -4.46 -9.05
C GLN A 225 -5.10 -4.32 -7.62
N TYR A 226 -5.92 -4.66 -6.63
CA TYR A 226 -5.52 -4.67 -5.22
C TYR A 226 -4.42 -5.70 -4.97
N SER A 227 -4.57 -6.93 -5.46
CA SER A 227 -3.55 -7.98 -5.34
C SER A 227 -2.21 -7.57 -5.98
N LEU A 228 -2.24 -6.89 -7.13
CA LEU A 228 -1.01 -6.39 -7.76
C LEU A 228 -0.36 -5.28 -6.92
N ARG A 229 -1.14 -4.35 -6.38
CA ARG A 229 -0.65 -3.29 -5.50
C ARG A 229 0.00 -3.86 -4.23
N GLU A 230 -0.53 -4.96 -3.72
CA GLU A 230 -0.01 -5.60 -2.49
C GLU A 230 1.43 -6.10 -2.64
N HIS A 231 1.90 -6.49 -3.83
CA HIS A 231 3.31 -6.84 -4.00
C HIS A 231 4.25 -5.67 -3.64
N LEU A 232 3.90 -4.45 -4.04
CA LEU A 232 4.66 -3.24 -3.70
C LEU A 232 4.43 -2.82 -2.24
N ALA A 233 3.20 -2.95 -1.73
CA ALA A 233 2.87 -2.64 -0.35
C ALA A 233 3.63 -3.55 0.63
N ARG A 234 3.68 -4.86 0.37
CA ARG A 234 4.47 -5.82 1.14
C ARG A 234 5.96 -5.47 1.15
N PHE A 235 6.50 -5.09 -0.01
CA PHE A 235 7.90 -4.66 -0.10
C PHE A 235 8.16 -3.39 0.72
N LYS A 236 7.28 -2.39 0.67
CA LYS A 236 7.37 -1.17 1.49
C LYS A 236 7.31 -1.51 2.98
N ASP A 237 6.30 -2.29 3.38
CA ASP A 237 6.02 -2.53 4.79
C ASP A 237 7.02 -3.50 5.45
N LEU A 238 7.79 -4.27 4.67
CA LEU A 238 8.99 -4.96 5.16
C LEU A 238 9.95 -4.00 5.88
N PHE A 239 10.20 -2.83 5.27
CA PHE A 239 11.11 -1.83 5.85
C PHE A 239 10.44 -1.00 6.95
N THR A 240 9.14 -0.71 6.81
CA THR A 240 8.38 0.05 7.81
C THR A 240 8.29 -0.75 9.11
N ALA A 241 7.91 -2.02 9.02
CA ALA A 241 7.81 -2.91 10.17
C ALA A 241 9.18 -3.16 10.85
N ALA A 242 10.24 -3.37 10.05
CA ALA A 242 11.59 -3.59 10.58
C ALA A 242 12.16 -2.38 11.33
N LYS A 243 11.71 -1.15 11.03
CA LYS A 243 12.11 0.04 11.80
C LYS A 243 11.46 0.07 13.17
N GLY A 244 10.23 -0.44 13.29
CA GLY A 244 9.45 -0.40 14.53
C GLY A 244 9.04 1.01 14.98
N ASP A 245 9.33 2.03 14.17
CA ASP A 245 9.06 3.43 14.52
C ASP A 245 7.62 3.80 14.12
N TYR A 246 6.91 4.40 15.05
CA TYR A 246 5.64 5.07 14.81
C TYR A 246 5.82 6.56 15.01
N GLU A 247 5.66 7.32 13.94
CA GLU A 247 5.82 8.79 13.97
C GLU A 247 4.54 9.52 14.43
N GLY A 248 3.43 8.79 14.61
CA GLY A 248 2.15 9.34 15.05
C GLY A 248 2.07 9.53 16.56
N HIS A 249 1.02 10.24 16.99
CA HIS A 249 0.67 10.36 18.39
C HIS A 249 -0.10 9.11 18.83
N LEU A 250 0.27 8.53 19.98
CA LEU A 250 -0.53 7.49 20.60
C LEU A 250 -1.53 8.16 21.56
N ASP A 251 -2.80 7.86 21.41
CA ASP A 251 -3.82 8.22 22.35
C ASP A 251 -3.58 7.58 23.72
N PRO A 252 -4.22 8.09 24.77
CA PRO A 252 -4.22 7.40 26.07
C PRO A 252 -4.67 5.94 25.92
N PRO A 253 -4.12 5.03 26.72
CA PRO A 253 -4.50 3.61 26.67
C PRO A 253 -6.00 3.41 26.85
N VAL A 254 -6.57 2.54 26.02
CA VAL A 254 -7.97 2.11 26.07
C VAL A 254 -8.02 0.66 26.54
N ASP A 255 -8.83 0.39 27.54
CA ASP A 255 -9.06 -0.95 28.07
C ASP A 255 -10.15 -1.65 27.24
N LEU A 256 -9.80 -2.79 26.62
CA LEU A 256 -10.72 -3.60 25.82
C LEU A 256 -11.74 -4.38 26.66
N ASP A 257 -11.51 -4.49 27.97
CA ASP A 257 -12.51 -5.01 28.94
C ASP A 257 -13.53 -3.93 29.37
N GLY A 258 -13.32 -2.69 28.93
CA GLY A 258 -14.16 -1.53 29.23
C GLY A 258 -15.37 -1.36 28.32
N ASP A 259 -15.83 -0.12 28.18
CA ASP A 259 -16.98 0.24 27.35
C ASP A 259 -16.52 0.88 26.03
N GLY A 260 -16.70 0.16 24.92
CA GLY A 260 -16.37 0.62 23.56
C GLY A 260 -17.16 1.86 23.09
N ASN A 261 -18.19 2.30 23.85
CA ASN A 261 -18.88 3.56 23.55
C ASN A 261 -18.10 4.80 24.00
N LEU A 262 -16.99 4.61 24.69
CA LEU A 262 -16.10 5.69 25.13
C LEU A 262 -14.99 5.99 24.11
N THR A 263 -14.93 5.22 22.99
CA THR A 263 -13.95 5.38 21.91
C THR A 263 -14.48 6.07 20.69
#